data_24ee2e86fc039fb5f3a2234674aee494
#
_entry.id   24ee2e86fc039fb5f3a2234674aee494
#
_cell.length_a   1.000
_cell.length_b   1.000
_cell.length_c   1.000
_cell.angle_alpha   90.00
_cell.angle_beta   90.00
_cell.angle_gamma   90.00
#
_symmetry.space_group_name_H-M   'P 1'
#
loop_
_entity.id
_entity.type
_entity.pdbx_description
1 polymer ?
#
loop_
_entity_poly.entity_id
_entity_poly.type
_entity_poly.pdbx_seq_one_letter_code
_entity_poly.pdbx_strand_id
1 'polypeptide(L)'
;VNKVSYSEAAERFTHFTPEIKSSAIGRKLEQLLQVMKNIEPGNIPSEFSVITSDSTRVSLSDYRGKYLLIYHWGYGCPGTTWVHPRLLKLYEEYHDKGFEILGFTGDKQPENLSKGSEAASLFYPPWPTVYTTQKENNFIVNDYYFIGFPILMVISPEGKTLLRGYSDIYQPLRELLEKEIRSVSYTHLRAHE
;
A
#
# COMPACT_ATOMS: atom_id res chain seq x y z
N VAL A 1 -5.16 7.70 -17.28
CA VAL A 1 -5.46 8.76 -16.30
C VAL A 1 -4.15 9.47 -15.99
N ASN A 2 -4.02 10.76 -16.36
CA ASN A 2 -2.85 11.56 -16.00
C ASN A 2 -2.78 11.67 -14.47
N LYS A 3 -1.78 11.03 -13.88
CA LYS A 3 -1.52 11.11 -12.44
C LYS A 3 -0.84 12.46 -12.17
N VAL A 4 -1.48 13.31 -11.39
CA VAL A 4 -0.82 14.50 -10.86
C VAL A 4 0.07 14.05 -9.71
N SER A 5 1.38 14.24 -9.83
CA SER A 5 2.34 13.99 -8.74
C SER A 5 2.18 15.02 -7.62
N TYR A 6 2.69 14.71 -6.43
CA TYR A 6 2.75 15.71 -5.34
C TYR A 6 3.44 16.99 -5.80
N SER A 7 4.61 16.88 -6.45
CA SER A 7 5.39 18.05 -6.88
C SER A 7 4.61 18.96 -7.83
N GLU A 8 3.91 18.36 -8.82
CA GLU A 8 3.07 19.10 -9.76
C GLU A 8 1.87 19.75 -9.06
N ALA A 9 1.19 19.02 -8.18
CA ALA A 9 0.06 19.55 -7.42
C ALA A 9 0.49 20.69 -6.48
N ALA A 10 1.62 20.53 -5.80
CA ALA A 10 2.18 21.54 -4.91
C ALA A 10 2.58 22.79 -5.67
N GLU A 11 3.25 22.65 -6.83
CA GLU A 11 3.57 23.77 -7.71
C GLU A 11 2.33 24.54 -8.13
N ARG A 12 1.30 23.86 -8.63
CA ARG A 12 0.02 24.49 -9.01
C ARG A 12 -0.62 25.23 -7.83
N PHE A 13 -0.53 24.69 -6.62
CA PHE A 13 -1.09 25.33 -5.43
C PHE A 13 -0.34 26.63 -5.08
N THR A 14 0.95 26.75 -5.38
CA THR A 14 1.71 28.01 -5.14
C THR A 14 1.12 29.19 -5.91
N HIS A 15 0.56 28.95 -7.10
CA HIS A 15 -0.03 29.97 -7.97
C HIS A 15 -1.43 30.50 -7.51
N PHE A 16 -2.02 29.87 -6.49
CA PHE A 16 -3.28 30.38 -5.94
C PHE A 16 -3.08 31.64 -5.12
N THR A 17 -4.04 32.57 -5.21
CA THR A 17 -4.01 33.79 -4.41
C THR A 17 -4.18 33.49 -2.90
N PRO A 18 -3.76 34.42 -2.01
CA PRO A 18 -3.95 34.25 -0.57
C PRO A 18 -5.42 34.00 -0.19
N GLU A 19 -6.36 34.65 -0.87
CA GLU A 19 -7.81 34.48 -0.63
C GLU A 19 -8.27 33.07 -0.94
N ILE A 20 -7.80 32.48 -2.07
CA ILE A 20 -8.11 31.10 -2.43
C ILE A 20 -7.48 30.14 -1.42
N LYS A 21 -6.22 30.34 -1.05
CA LYS A 21 -5.52 29.48 -0.06
C LYS A 21 -6.22 29.51 1.31
N SER A 22 -6.70 30.67 1.75
CA SER A 22 -7.41 30.82 3.01
C SER A 22 -8.88 30.38 2.99
N SER A 23 -9.44 30.07 1.82
CA SER A 23 -10.78 29.53 1.69
C SER A 23 -10.92 28.11 2.26
N ALA A 24 -12.15 27.65 2.49
CA ALA A 24 -12.40 26.27 2.93
C ALA A 24 -11.85 25.23 1.95
N ILE A 25 -11.92 25.50 0.64
CA ILE A 25 -11.36 24.64 -0.41
C ILE A 25 -9.85 24.68 -0.40
N GLY A 26 -9.24 25.88 -0.27
CA GLY A 26 -7.78 26.03 -0.19
C GLY A 26 -7.17 25.24 0.97
N ARG A 27 -7.76 25.31 2.15
CA ARG A 27 -7.32 24.53 3.32
C ARG A 27 -7.46 23.02 3.11
N LYS A 28 -8.54 22.56 2.45
CA LYS A 28 -8.66 21.12 2.10
C LYS A 28 -7.60 20.66 1.10
N LEU A 29 -7.29 21.50 0.11
CA LEU A 29 -6.21 21.19 -0.84
C LEU A 29 -4.85 21.14 -0.15
N GLU A 30 -4.57 22.06 0.75
CA GLU A 30 -3.33 22.06 1.54
C GLU A 30 -3.19 20.79 2.39
N GLN A 31 -4.27 20.38 3.08
CA GLN A 31 -4.30 19.11 3.81
C GLN A 31 -4.06 17.91 2.89
N LEU A 32 -4.68 17.89 1.71
CA LEU A 32 -4.47 16.83 0.72
C LEU A 32 -3.02 16.79 0.23
N LEU A 33 -2.43 17.94 -0.04
CA LEU A 33 -1.01 18.04 -0.42
C LEU A 33 -0.09 17.49 0.69
N GLN A 34 -0.40 17.75 1.95
CA GLN A 34 0.36 17.19 3.06
C GLN A 34 0.25 15.66 3.13
N VAL A 35 -0.94 15.10 2.92
CA VAL A 35 -1.14 13.64 2.81
C VAL A 35 -0.32 13.07 1.66
N MET A 36 -0.43 13.67 0.47
CA MET A 36 0.32 13.23 -0.72
C MET A 36 1.84 13.26 -0.46
N LYS A 37 2.34 14.30 0.20
CA LYS A 37 3.75 14.42 0.57
C LYS A 37 4.21 13.29 1.48
N ASN A 38 3.42 12.99 2.50
CA ASN A 38 3.79 11.99 3.51
C ASN A 38 3.93 10.57 2.93
N ILE A 39 3.20 10.26 1.85
CA ILE A 39 3.22 8.94 1.20
C ILE A 39 4.17 8.84 -0.01
N GLU A 40 4.84 9.93 -0.39
CA GLU A 40 5.86 9.91 -1.45
C GLU A 40 7.08 9.07 -1.04
N PRO A 41 7.77 8.43 -2.00
CA PRO A 41 9.03 7.74 -1.73
C PRO A 41 10.05 8.62 -1.00
N GLY A 42 10.71 8.03 0.00
CA GLY A 42 11.67 8.71 0.88
C GLY A 42 11.07 9.26 2.17
N ASN A 43 9.74 9.46 2.25
CA ASN A 43 9.07 9.96 3.44
C ASN A 43 8.55 8.83 4.34
N ILE A 44 8.24 9.18 5.58
CA ILE A 44 7.60 8.28 6.54
C ILE A 44 6.10 8.58 6.49
N PRO A 45 5.25 7.60 6.09
CA PRO A 45 3.81 7.78 6.09
C PRO A 45 3.26 7.87 7.51
N SER A 46 2.05 8.42 7.64
CA SER A 46 1.36 8.51 8.93
C SER A 46 1.15 7.12 9.54
N GLU A 47 1.33 7.02 10.86
CA GLU A 47 1.01 5.80 11.60
C GLU A 47 -0.49 5.52 11.50
N PHE A 48 -0.85 4.24 11.45
CA PHE A 48 -2.24 3.80 11.53
C PHE A 48 -2.40 2.63 12.49
N SER A 49 -3.63 2.44 12.97
CA SER A 49 -4.07 1.22 13.65
C SER A 49 -5.43 0.84 13.08
N VAL A 50 -5.53 -0.32 12.47
CA VAL A 50 -6.71 -0.82 11.74
C VAL A 50 -7.13 -2.19 12.25
N ILE A 51 -8.35 -2.61 11.93
CA ILE A 51 -8.90 -3.93 12.27
C ILE A 51 -9.01 -4.75 11.00
N THR A 52 -8.37 -5.90 10.99
CA THR A 52 -8.39 -6.86 9.89
C THR A 52 -9.70 -7.64 9.82
N SER A 53 -9.91 -8.38 8.75
CA SER A 53 -11.12 -9.18 8.52
C SER A 53 -11.35 -10.28 9.56
N ASP A 54 -10.31 -10.73 10.24
CA ASP A 54 -10.34 -11.70 11.35
C ASP A 54 -10.47 -11.04 12.74
N SER A 55 -10.75 -9.72 12.77
CA SER A 55 -10.89 -8.91 13.99
C SER A 55 -9.57 -8.67 14.75
N THR A 56 -8.43 -8.94 14.16
CA THR A 56 -7.13 -8.61 14.74
C THR A 56 -6.81 -7.13 14.54
N ARG A 57 -6.29 -6.46 15.55
CA ARG A 57 -5.79 -5.08 15.43
C ARG A 57 -4.35 -5.11 15.00
N VAL A 58 -4.02 -4.38 13.93
CA VAL A 58 -2.66 -4.21 13.43
C VAL A 58 -2.34 -2.73 13.23
N SER A 59 -1.10 -2.37 13.45
CA SER A 59 -0.56 -1.02 13.29
C SER A 59 0.59 -1.02 12.29
N LEU A 60 0.88 0.10 11.66
CA LEU A 60 2.02 0.20 10.74
C LEU A 60 3.34 -0.15 11.45
N SER A 61 3.47 0.25 12.71
CA SER A 61 4.65 -0.04 13.54
C SER A 61 4.89 -1.53 13.80
N ASP A 62 3.87 -2.40 13.71
CA ASP A 62 4.01 -3.84 13.89
C ASP A 62 4.82 -4.51 12.76
N TYR A 63 4.99 -3.81 11.65
CA TYR A 63 5.76 -4.26 10.49
C TYR A 63 7.21 -3.74 10.47
N ARG A 64 7.68 -3.07 11.53
CA ARG A 64 9.08 -2.64 11.61
C ARG A 64 10.03 -3.85 11.53
N GLY A 65 11.14 -3.68 10.84
CA GLY A 65 12.08 -4.76 10.56
C GLY A 65 11.74 -5.63 9.36
N LYS A 66 10.61 -5.37 8.70
CA LYS A 66 10.14 -6.09 7.51
C LYS A 66 9.84 -5.13 6.36
N TYR A 67 9.95 -5.60 5.13
CA TYR A 67 9.39 -4.92 3.96
C TYR A 67 7.88 -5.15 3.97
N LEU A 68 7.08 -4.07 4.00
CA LEU A 68 5.63 -4.14 3.96
C LEU A 68 5.12 -3.64 2.62
N LEU A 69 4.30 -4.45 1.93
CA LEU A 69 3.47 -3.99 0.83
C LEU A 69 2.07 -3.65 1.35
N ILE A 70 1.71 -2.37 1.29
CA ILE A 70 0.33 -1.92 1.39
C ILE A 70 -0.31 -2.10 0.02
N TYR A 71 -1.34 -2.94 -0.05
CA TYR A 71 -2.02 -3.32 -1.28
C TYR A 71 -3.50 -2.97 -1.24
N HIS A 72 -3.86 -1.83 -1.86
CA HIS A 72 -5.26 -1.40 -2.00
C HIS A 72 -5.83 -1.92 -3.31
N TRP A 73 -6.86 -2.76 -3.26
CA TRP A 73 -7.41 -3.46 -4.41
C TRP A 73 -8.92 -3.33 -4.54
N GLY A 74 -9.42 -3.46 -5.77
CA GLY A 74 -10.85 -3.50 -6.10
C GLY A 74 -11.18 -4.74 -6.92
N TYR A 75 -12.29 -5.40 -6.57
CA TYR A 75 -12.80 -6.56 -7.30
C TYR A 75 -13.22 -6.15 -8.71
N GLY A 76 -12.90 -6.98 -9.71
CA GLY A 76 -13.20 -6.72 -11.12
C GLY A 76 -12.31 -5.64 -11.79
N CYS A 77 -11.36 -5.06 -11.07
CA CYS A 77 -10.39 -4.16 -11.67
C CYS A 77 -9.32 -4.94 -12.47
N PRO A 78 -9.11 -4.65 -13.78
CA PRO A 78 -8.13 -5.38 -14.60
C PRO A 78 -6.71 -5.34 -14.02
N GLY A 79 -6.29 -4.21 -13.44
CA GLY A 79 -4.98 -4.10 -12.78
C GLY A 79 -4.86 -4.99 -11.55
N THR A 80 -5.93 -5.12 -10.76
CA THR A 80 -6.00 -6.06 -9.64
C THR A 80 -5.90 -7.50 -10.12
N THR A 81 -6.71 -7.89 -11.10
CA THR A 81 -6.68 -9.23 -11.72
C THR A 81 -5.30 -9.58 -12.26
N TRP A 82 -4.60 -8.61 -12.84
CA TRP A 82 -3.25 -8.82 -13.36
C TRP A 82 -2.19 -8.97 -12.25
N VAL A 83 -2.22 -8.14 -11.22
CA VAL A 83 -1.15 -8.10 -10.19
C VAL A 83 -1.35 -9.14 -9.09
N HIS A 84 -2.59 -9.43 -8.68
CA HIS A 84 -2.87 -10.27 -7.52
C HIS A 84 -2.24 -11.67 -7.58
N PRO A 85 -2.36 -12.46 -8.69
CA PRO A 85 -1.72 -13.78 -8.79
C PRO A 85 -0.19 -13.70 -8.70
N ARG A 86 0.39 -12.57 -9.09
CA ARG A 86 1.83 -12.32 -9.01
C ARG A 86 2.26 -12.00 -7.59
N LEU A 87 1.42 -11.27 -6.85
CA LEU A 87 1.65 -11.00 -5.42
C LEU A 87 1.54 -12.27 -4.57
N LEU A 88 0.63 -13.19 -4.90
CA LEU A 88 0.55 -14.49 -4.23
C LEU A 88 1.88 -15.26 -4.34
N LYS A 89 2.46 -15.33 -5.54
CA LYS A 89 3.77 -15.97 -5.77
C LYS A 89 4.91 -15.25 -5.05
N LEU A 90 4.88 -13.92 -5.08
CA LEU A 90 5.89 -13.11 -4.40
C LEU A 90 5.81 -13.28 -2.88
N TYR A 91 4.61 -13.35 -2.32
CA TYR A 91 4.40 -13.60 -0.91
C TYR A 91 4.89 -14.99 -0.50
N GLU A 92 4.55 -16.02 -1.26
CA GLU A 92 5.05 -17.39 -1.05
C GLU A 92 6.60 -17.45 -1.06
N GLU A 93 7.25 -16.70 -1.95
CA GLU A 93 8.71 -16.69 -2.09
C GLU A 93 9.43 -15.93 -0.97
N TYR A 94 8.83 -14.84 -0.44
CA TYR A 94 9.54 -13.86 0.42
C TYR A 94 8.95 -13.67 1.81
N HIS A 95 7.76 -14.19 2.12
CA HIS A 95 7.10 -13.98 3.43
C HIS A 95 8.00 -14.40 4.61
N ASP A 96 8.54 -15.61 4.58
CA ASP A 96 9.42 -16.13 5.64
C ASP A 96 10.80 -15.45 5.68
N LYS A 97 11.06 -14.54 4.76
CA LYS A 97 12.32 -13.82 4.60
C LYS A 97 12.21 -12.34 4.95
N GLY A 98 11.12 -11.93 5.60
CA GLY A 98 10.91 -10.56 6.04
C GLY A 98 10.15 -9.66 5.06
N PHE A 99 9.28 -10.24 4.24
CA PHE A 99 8.31 -9.51 3.40
C PHE A 99 6.89 -9.79 3.88
N GLU A 100 6.10 -8.74 4.03
CA GLU A 100 4.70 -8.82 4.42
C GLU A 100 3.80 -8.06 3.45
N ILE A 101 2.53 -8.48 3.38
CA ILE A 101 1.48 -7.76 2.66
C ILE A 101 0.34 -7.45 3.64
N LEU A 102 -0.18 -6.22 3.58
CA LEU A 102 -1.41 -5.81 4.23
C LEU A 102 -2.38 -5.34 3.14
N GLY A 103 -3.46 -6.09 2.94
CA GLY A 103 -4.48 -5.80 1.93
C GLY A 103 -5.52 -4.82 2.44
N PHE A 104 -5.99 -3.91 1.56
CA PHE A 104 -7.08 -2.98 1.83
C PHE A 104 -8.09 -3.05 0.69
N THR A 105 -9.39 -3.09 1.02
CA THR A 105 -10.46 -3.04 0.03
C THR A 105 -11.73 -2.39 0.58
N GLY A 106 -12.46 -1.70 -0.30
CA GLY A 106 -13.82 -1.20 -0.03
C GLY A 106 -14.91 -2.15 -0.53
N ASP A 107 -14.54 -3.24 -1.20
CA ASP A 107 -15.50 -4.16 -1.80
C ASP A 107 -16.12 -5.10 -0.76
N LYS A 108 -17.39 -5.41 -0.99
CA LYS A 108 -18.07 -6.45 -0.22
C LYS A 108 -17.75 -7.82 -0.82
N GLN A 109 -17.48 -8.77 0.06
CA GLN A 109 -17.32 -10.15 -0.35
C GLN A 109 -18.62 -10.67 -1.02
N PRO A 110 -18.53 -11.27 -2.24
CA PRO A 110 -19.66 -11.91 -2.86
C PRO A 110 -20.21 -13.07 -2.02
N GLU A 111 -21.54 -13.21 -1.95
CA GLU A 111 -22.21 -14.24 -1.13
C GLU A 111 -21.88 -15.68 -1.56
N ASN A 112 -21.58 -15.90 -2.85
CA ASN A 112 -21.37 -17.23 -3.44
C ASN A 112 -19.97 -17.34 -4.09
N LEU A 113 -18.91 -17.29 -3.29
CA LEU A 113 -17.56 -17.54 -3.77
C LEU A 113 -17.26 -19.04 -3.87
N SER A 114 -17.01 -19.53 -5.08
CA SER A 114 -16.51 -20.90 -5.27
C SER A 114 -15.09 -21.01 -4.70
N LYS A 115 -14.85 -21.94 -3.78
CA LYS A 115 -13.51 -22.20 -3.26
C LYS A 115 -12.53 -22.49 -4.42
N GLY A 116 -11.36 -21.86 -4.38
CA GLY A 116 -10.33 -22.00 -5.43
C GLY A 116 -10.54 -21.13 -6.66
N SER A 117 -11.61 -20.31 -6.72
CA SER A 117 -11.74 -19.31 -7.78
C SER A 117 -10.76 -18.14 -7.60
N GLU A 118 -10.47 -17.42 -8.70
CA GLU A 118 -9.67 -16.18 -8.64
C GLU A 118 -10.29 -15.16 -7.67
N ALA A 119 -11.61 -15.02 -7.67
CA ALA A 119 -12.33 -14.18 -6.73
C ALA A 119 -12.09 -14.62 -5.28
N ALA A 120 -12.14 -15.93 -4.98
CA ALA A 120 -11.86 -16.43 -3.63
C ALA A 120 -10.44 -16.08 -3.17
N SER A 121 -9.44 -16.12 -4.05
CA SER A 121 -8.06 -15.74 -3.69
C SER A 121 -7.93 -14.27 -3.29
N LEU A 122 -8.74 -13.38 -3.88
CA LEU A 122 -8.78 -11.95 -3.53
C LEU A 122 -9.37 -11.71 -2.14
N PHE A 123 -10.46 -12.39 -1.80
CA PHE A 123 -11.16 -12.20 -0.53
C PHE A 123 -10.59 -13.03 0.63
N TYR A 124 -9.83 -14.09 0.32
CA TYR A 124 -9.14 -14.95 1.29
C TYR A 124 -7.66 -15.13 0.93
N PRO A 125 -6.88 -14.04 0.82
CA PRO A 125 -5.46 -14.15 0.56
C PRO A 125 -4.73 -14.70 1.79
N PRO A 126 -3.47 -15.15 1.66
CA PRO A 126 -2.66 -15.63 2.79
C PRO A 126 -2.17 -14.50 3.72
N TRP A 127 -2.48 -13.26 3.43
CA TRP A 127 -2.11 -12.09 4.23
C TRP A 127 -3.32 -11.40 4.87
N PRO A 128 -3.14 -10.59 5.92
CA PRO A 128 -4.21 -9.83 6.55
C PRO A 128 -4.88 -8.85 5.58
N THR A 129 -6.23 -8.78 5.63
CA THR A 129 -7.03 -7.87 4.81
C THR A 129 -7.89 -6.96 5.69
N VAL A 130 -7.96 -5.69 5.33
CA VAL A 130 -8.69 -4.63 6.00
C VAL A 130 -9.84 -4.16 5.11
N TYR A 131 -11.07 -4.17 5.64
CA TYR A 131 -12.22 -3.60 4.95
C TYR A 131 -12.35 -2.11 5.29
N THR A 132 -12.05 -1.25 4.31
CA THR A 132 -12.06 0.22 4.47
C THR A 132 -13.47 0.81 4.65
N THR A 133 -14.52 0.04 4.39
CA THR A 133 -15.92 0.43 4.64
C THR A 133 -16.33 0.30 6.11
N GLN A 134 -15.56 -0.40 6.92
CA GLN A 134 -15.78 -0.44 8.37
C GLN A 134 -15.43 0.93 8.97
N LYS A 135 -16.25 1.39 9.93
CA LYS A 135 -16.12 2.72 10.53
C LYS A 135 -14.74 2.97 11.14
N GLU A 136 -14.18 1.95 11.77
CA GLU A 136 -12.88 1.98 12.43
C GLU A 136 -11.71 2.11 11.46
N ASN A 137 -11.92 1.74 10.19
CA ASN A 137 -10.88 1.66 9.16
C ASN A 137 -11.01 2.72 8.05
N ASN A 138 -12.15 3.44 7.98
CA ASN A 138 -12.46 4.28 6.82
C ASN A 138 -11.51 5.48 6.63
N PHE A 139 -10.86 5.94 7.71
CA PHE A 139 -9.91 7.06 7.67
C PHE A 139 -8.72 6.78 6.75
N ILE A 140 -8.31 5.49 6.61
CA ILE A 140 -7.12 5.09 5.87
C ILE A 140 -7.19 5.48 4.37
N VAL A 141 -8.40 5.53 3.81
CA VAL A 141 -8.62 5.91 2.40
C VAL A 141 -8.13 7.33 2.14
N ASN A 142 -8.37 8.25 3.10
CA ASN A 142 -7.93 9.62 3.00
C ASN A 142 -6.46 9.78 3.39
N ASP A 143 -6.03 9.17 4.50
CA ASP A 143 -4.68 9.33 5.07
C ASP A 143 -3.59 8.70 4.18
N TYR A 144 -3.97 7.71 3.36
CA TYR A 144 -3.08 7.05 2.40
C TYR A 144 -3.43 7.36 0.94
N TYR A 145 -4.37 8.29 0.72
CA TYR A 145 -4.78 8.75 -0.61
C TYR A 145 -5.07 7.58 -1.56
N PHE A 146 -5.98 6.70 -1.13
CA PHE A 146 -6.40 5.55 -1.92
C PHE A 146 -7.41 5.94 -3.00
N ILE A 147 -6.92 6.45 -4.12
CA ILE A 147 -7.70 6.90 -5.28
C ILE A 147 -7.52 5.96 -6.47
N GLY A 148 -8.32 4.93 -6.57
CA GLY A 148 -8.25 3.95 -7.65
C GLY A 148 -7.61 2.62 -7.25
N PHE A 149 -7.55 1.69 -8.20
CA PHE A 149 -7.11 0.31 -8.00
C PHE A 149 -6.21 -0.17 -9.14
N PRO A 150 -5.27 -1.11 -8.83
CA PRO A 150 -4.72 -1.33 -7.50
C PRO A 150 -3.78 -0.18 -7.12
N ILE A 151 -3.63 0.12 -5.83
CA ILE A 151 -2.51 0.93 -5.35
C ILE A 151 -1.57 0.00 -4.60
N LEU A 152 -0.30 0.07 -4.94
CA LEU A 152 0.79 -0.62 -4.27
C LEU A 152 1.72 0.41 -3.64
N MET A 153 2.04 0.23 -2.35
CA MET A 153 2.97 1.10 -1.63
C MET A 153 3.91 0.24 -0.80
N VAL A 154 5.20 0.34 -1.05
CA VAL A 154 6.23 -0.46 -0.38
C VAL A 154 6.87 0.36 0.71
N ILE A 155 6.87 -0.17 1.92
CA ILE A 155 7.48 0.43 3.11
C ILE A 155 8.74 -0.36 3.48
N SER A 156 9.83 0.34 3.78
CA SER A 156 11.08 -0.28 4.24
C SER A 156 10.99 -0.79 5.67
N PRO A 157 11.94 -1.63 6.13
CA PRO A 157 12.05 -2.05 7.53
C PRO A 157 12.11 -0.89 8.53
N GLU A 158 12.67 0.26 8.13
CA GLU A 158 12.75 1.49 8.93
C GLU A 158 11.45 2.32 8.89
N GLY A 159 10.47 1.92 8.04
CA GLY A 159 9.18 2.56 7.91
C GLY A 159 9.10 3.70 6.91
N LYS A 160 10.04 3.79 5.96
CA LYS A 160 10.00 4.76 4.86
C LYS A 160 9.29 4.18 3.65
N THR A 161 8.52 4.99 2.95
CA THR A 161 8.01 4.64 1.63
C THR A 161 9.16 4.49 0.66
N LEU A 162 9.28 3.35 0.00
CA LEU A 162 10.29 3.08 -1.04
C LEU A 162 9.71 3.22 -2.43
N LEU A 163 8.52 2.68 -2.65
CA LEU A 163 7.82 2.69 -3.93
C LEU A 163 6.33 3.00 -3.69
N ARG A 164 5.72 3.71 -4.62
CA ARG A 164 4.27 3.91 -4.65
C ARG A 164 3.79 4.06 -6.10
N GLY A 165 2.78 3.30 -6.46
CA GLY A 165 2.21 3.31 -7.81
C GLY A 165 1.02 2.38 -7.95
N TYR A 166 0.76 1.99 -9.17
CA TYR A 166 -0.26 1.00 -9.49
C TYR A 166 0.41 -0.35 -9.81
N SER A 167 -0.19 -1.18 -10.64
CA SER A 167 0.42 -2.45 -11.07
C SER A 167 1.78 -2.29 -11.77
N ASP A 168 2.10 -1.10 -12.26
CA ASP A 168 3.37 -0.75 -12.90
C ASP A 168 4.59 -0.89 -11.97
N ILE A 169 4.40 -0.74 -10.65
CA ILE A 169 5.50 -0.90 -9.70
C ILE A 169 5.78 -2.36 -9.28
N TYR A 170 5.05 -3.33 -9.83
CA TYR A 170 5.29 -4.74 -9.49
C TYR A 170 6.71 -5.20 -9.83
N GLN A 171 7.23 -4.83 -10.98
CA GLN A 171 8.58 -5.22 -11.39
C GLN A 171 9.66 -4.54 -10.51
N PRO A 172 9.61 -3.23 -10.26
CA PRO A 172 10.48 -2.57 -9.27
C PRO A 172 10.41 -3.18 -7.86
N LEU A 173 9.20 -3.57 -7.38
CA LEU A 173 9.05 -4.26 -6.10
C LEU A 173 9.80 -5.60 -6.09
N ARG A 174 9.62 -6.41 -7.14
CA ARG A 174 10.29 -7.70 -7.26
C ARG A 174 11.81 -7.55 -7.24
N GLU A 175 12.35 -6.63 -8.04
CA GLU A 175 13.79 -6.35 -8.10
C GLU A 175 14.34 -5.87 -6.74
N LEU A 176 13.57 -5.04 -6.03
CA LEU A 176 13.91 -4.60 -4.67
C LEU A 176 14.05 -5.81 -3.73
N LEU A 177 13.06 -6.69 -3.68
CA LEU A 177 13.08 -7.85 -2.79
C LEU A 177 14.19 -8.83 -3.16
N GLU A 178 14.41 -9.07 -4.46
CA GLU A 178 15.51 -9.90 -4.95
C GLU A 178 16.88 -9.35 -4.50
N LYS A 179 17.09 -8.05 -4.59
CA LYS A 179 18.33 -7.40 -4.20
C LYS A 179 18.55 -7.42 -2.70
N GLU A 180 17.56 -6.95 -1.94
CA GLU A 180 17.72 -6.67 -0.50
C GLU A 180 17.62 -7.96 0.34
N ILE A 181 16.71 -8.86 0.02
CA ILE A 181 16.48 -10.08 0.83
C ILE A 181 17.46 -11.18 0.47
N ARG A 182 17.84 -11.36 -0.81
CA ARG A 182 18.86 -12.35 -1.20
C ARG A 182 20.26 -11.96 -0.71
N SER A 183 20.58 -10.67 -0.63
CA SER A 183 21.89 -10.22 -0.14
C SER A 183 22.13 -10.56 1.35
N VAL A 184 21.08 -10.54 2.17
CA VAL A 184 21.16 -10.90 3.58
C VAL A 184 21.44 -12.39 3.80
N SER A 185 20.88 -13.26 2.94
CA SER A 185 21.15 -14.72 3.01
C SER A 185 22.61 -15.07 2.71
N TYR A 186 23.28 -14.30 1.84
CA TYR A 186 24.71 -14.55 1.49
C TYR A 186 25.68 -14.08 2.58
N THR A 187 25.35 -13.04 3.34
CA THR A 187 26.19 -12.53 4.42
C THR A 187 26.16 -13.43 5.65
N HIS A 188 25.04 -14.07 5.96
CA HIS A 188 24.94 -15.02 7.05
C HIS A 188 25.69 -16.35 6.80
N LEU A 189 25.80 -16.80 5.55
CA LEU A 189 26.55 -18.01 5.20
C LEU A 189 28.07 -17.81 5.30
N ARG A 190 28.58 -16.59 5.08
CA ARG A 190 30.03 -16.30 5.20
C ARG A 190 30.50 -15.97 6.63
N ALA A 191 29.58 -15.72 7.56
CA ALA A 191 29.94 -15.43 8.95
C ALA A 191 30.12 -16.70 9.81
N HIS A 192 29.92 -17.88 9.24
CA HIS A 192 30.07 -19.20 9.90
C HIS A 192 31.16 -20.08 9.27
N GLU A 193 31.96 -19.54 8.35
CA GLU A 193 33.23 -20.11 7.89
C GLU A 193 34.43 -19.40 8.56
#